data_6abf347e08ff4c46fa8c585ba8e7cfb8
#
_entry.id   6abf347e08ff4c46fa8c585ba8e7cfb8
#
_cell.length_a   1.000
_cell.length_b   1.000
_cell.length_c   1.000
_cell.angle_alpha   90.00
_cell.angle_beta   90.00
_cell.angle_gamma   90.00
#
_symmetry.space_group_name_H-M   'P 1'
#
loop_
_entity.id
_entity.type
_entity.pdbx_description
1 polymer ?
#
loop_
_entity_poly.entity_id
_entity_poly.type
_entity_poly.pdbx_seq_one_letter_code
_entity_poly.pdbx_strand_id
1 'polypeptide(L)'
;VYDEPNCFDSFMAHYGKFTNVSNYIAIVGAKNDQEKAGYYGEKLVLGCQELGLNTCWVAMSHGKTKAVIGKGQKLLIVIALGYGENQGVAHKSKDISEISRADVETDWFTKGMEAVCLAPTAVNQQKFMFELKDEMVTAKAPRGICTKIDLGIAKYHFEAGSGHKIFTK
;
A
#
# COMPACT_ATOMS: atom_id res chain seq x y z
N VAL A 1 12.33 -6.31 10.57
CA VAL A 1 13.78 -6.11 10.76
C VAL A 1 13.98 -4.92 11.66
N TYR A 2 14.81 -5.09 12.66
CA TYR A 2 15.08 -4.11 13.70
C TYR A 2 16.57 -3.70 13.66
N ASP A 3 16.82 -2.42 13.91
CA ASP A 3 18.16 -1.83 14.01
C ASP A 3 19.07 -2.15 12.82
N GLU A 4 18.61 -1.83 11.62
CA GLU A 4 19.39 -1.96 10.39
C GLU A 4 19.36 -0.67 9.56
N PRO A 5 20.15 0.35 9.92
CA PRO A 5 20.21 1.62 9.18
C PRO A 5 20.75 1.43 7.76
N ASN A 6 21.62 0.46 7.51
CA ASN A 6 22.24 0.24 6.19
C ASN A 6 21.21 -0.04 5.06
N CYS A 7 20.00 -0.47 5.40
CA CYS A 7 18.92 -0.59 4.42
C CYS A 7 18.57 0.75 3.77
N PHE A 8 18.78 1.86 4.47
CA PHE A 8 18.45 3.22 4.04
C PHE A 8 19.67 4.12 3.79
N ASP A 9 20.90 3.59 3.90
CA ASP A 9 22.17 4.32 3.67
C ASP A 9 22.75 4.11 2.27
N SER A 10 22.10 3.35 1.41
CA SER A 10 22.57 3.11 0.04
C SER A 10 22.33 4.35 -0.84
N PHE A 11 23.07 4.45 -1.95
CA PHE A 11 22.86 5.51 -2.95
C PHE A 11 21.39 5.61 -3.42
N MET A 12 20.72 4.48 -3.59
CA MET A 12 19.30 4.46 -3.95
C MET A 12 18.40 4.93 -2.80
N ALA A 13 18.78 4.67 -1.54
CA ALA A 13 18.04 5.12 -0.38
C ALA A 13 18.09 6.65 -0.19
N HIS A 14 19.19 7.28 -0.56
CA HIS A 14 19.33 8.75 -0.53
C HIS A 14 18.28 9.46 -1.41
N TYR A 15 17.80 8.81 -2.47
CA TYR A 15 16.69 9.34 -3.26
C TYR A 15 15.38 9.43 -2.45
N GLY A 16 15.18 8.53 -1.49
CA GLY A 16 14.03 8.54 -0.57
C GLY A 16 14.12 9.58 0.56
N LYS A 17 15.28 10.22 0.74
CA LYS A 17 15.53 11.24 1.79
C LYS A 17 15.19 10.74 3.21
N PHE A 18 15.49 9.49 3.52
CA PHE A 18 15.30 8.95 4.87
C PHE A 18 16.34 9.52 5.85
N THR A 19 15.91 9.85 7.05
CA THR A 19 16.78 10.33 8.13
C THR A 19 16.50 9.51 9.39
N ASN A 20 17.56 8.94 10.00
CA ASN A 20 17.49 8.15 11.22
C ASN A 20 16.53 6.95 11.17
N VAL A 21 16.30 6.37 9.99
CA VAL A 21 15.46 5.18 9.82
C VAL A 21 16.33 3.93 9.95
N SER A 22 16.02 3.08 10.94
CA SER A 22 16.73 1.81 11.17
C SER A 22 15.81 0.59 11.26
N ASN A 23 14.49 0.81 11.28
CA ASN A 23 13.52 -0.28 11.42
C ASN A 23 12.60 -0.33 10.20
N TYR A 24 12.25 -1.54 9.81
CA TYR A 24 11.35 -1.73 8.66
C TYR A 24 10.66 -3.09 8.68
N ILE A 25 9.53 -3.16 7.99
CA ILE A 25 8.85 -4.38 7.64
C ILE A 25 9.31 -4.77 6.23
N ALA A 26 9.83 -5.97 6.06
CA ALA A 26 10.15 -6.55 4.76
C ALA A 26 9.04 -7.52 4.38
N ILE A 27 8.31 -7.24 3.31
CA ILE A 27 7.28 -8.15 2.82
C ILE A 27 7.90 -9.09 1.78
N VAL A 28 7.93 -10.37 2.13
CA VAL A 28 8.54 -11.44 1.33
C VAL A 28 7.45 -12.39 0.86
N GLY A 29 7.49 -12.77 -0.40
CA GLY A 29 6.50 -13.69 -0.98
C GLY A 29 6.90 -14.16 -2.38
N ALA A 30 6.02 -14.93 -3.04
CA ALA A 30 6.21 -15.30 -4.43
C ALA A 30 6.08 -14.06 -5.35
N LYS A 31 6.72 -14.09 -6.51
CA LYS A 31 6.70 -12.96 -7.47
C LYS A 31 5.29 -12.46 -7.81
N ASN A 32 4.31 -13.35 -7.79
CA ASN A 32 2.93 -13.04 -8.16
C ASN A 32 2.08 -12.55 -6.98
N ASP A 33 2.59 -12.55 -5.75
CA ASP A 33 1.87 -12.15 -4.54
C ASP A 33 1.89 -10.63 -4.28
N GLN A 34 2.23 -9.81 -5.28
CA GLN A 34 2.35 -8.35 -5.13
C GLN A 34 1.06 -7.69 -4.62
N GLU A 35 -0.11 -8.13 -5.10
CA GLU A 35 -1.40 -7.61 -4.63
C GLU A 35 -1.65 -7.97 -3.17
N LYS A 36 -1.37 -9.23 -2.78
CA LYS A 36 -1.43 -9.64 -1.37
C LYS A 36 -0.44 -8.87 -0.51
N ALA A 37 0.76 -8.60 -1.04
CA ALA A 37 1.76 -7.79 -0.34
C ALA A 37 1.25 -6.37 -0.05
N GLY A 38 0.56 -5.74 -1.00
CA GLY A 38 -0.12 -4.46 -0.80
C GLY A 38 -1.22 -4.55 0.25
N TYR A 39 -2.11 -5.52 0.13
CA TYR A 39 -3.25 -5.69 1.02
C TYR A 39 -2.83 -5.93 2.48
N TYR A 40 -1.97 -6.91 2.73
CA TYR A 40 -1.52 -7.21 4.10
C TYR A 40 -0.52 -6.20 4.63
N GLY A 41 0.28 -5.59 3.74
CA GLY A 41 1.18 -4.52 4.09
C GLY A 41 0.42 -3.29 4.61
N GLU A 42 -0.68 -2.90 3.96
CA GLU A 42 -1.49 -1.77 4.39
C GLU A 42 -2.19 -2.05 5.72
N LYS A 43 -2.63 -3.27 5.94
CA LYS A 43 -3.14 -3.68 7.27
C LYS A 43 -2.10 -3.47 8.38
N LEU A 44 -0.82 -3.75 8.10
CA LEU A 44 0.27 -3.50 9.03
C LEU A 44 0.55 -2.00 9.18
N VAL A 45 0.51 -1.23 8.09
CA VAL A 45 0.70 0.23 8.08
C VAL A 45 -0.34 0.92 8.96
N LEU A 46 -1.63 0.60 8.80
CA LEU A 46 -2.68 1.17 9.64
C LEU A 46 -2.56 0.71 11.10
N GLY A 47 -2.17 -0.55 11.35
CA GLY A 47 -1.87 -1.01 12.71
C GLY A 47 -0.67 -0.29 13.34
N CYS A 48 0.36 0.05 12.57
CA CYS A 48 1.45 0.90 13.04
C CYS A 48 0.96 2.31 13.39
N GLN A 49 0.07 2.88 12.57
CA GLN A 49 -0.53 4.19 12.83
C GLN A 49 -1.31 4.21 14.15
N GLU A 50 -2.08 3.17 14.45
CA GLU A 50 -2.78 3.01 15.74
C GLU A 50 -1.83 2.99 16.94
N LEU A 51 -0.61 2.53 16.74
CA LEU A 51 0.47 2.52 17.74
C LEU A 51 1.28 3.83 17.77
N GLY A 52 0.90 4.84 16.99
CA GLY A 52 1.59 6.14 16.92
C GLY A 52 2.88 6.10 16.08
N LEU A 53 3.12 5.04 15.30
CA LEU A 53 4.28 4.92 14.42
C LEU A 53 3.98 5.55 13.05
N ASN A 54 4.96 6.23 12.50
CA ASN A 54 4.96 6.65 11.11
C ASN A 54 5.50 5.53 10.23
N THR A 55 4.99 5.42 9.01
CA THR A 55 5.42 4.45 8.02
C THR A 55 5.64 5.08 6.65
N CYS A 56 6.49 4.44 5.85
CA CYS A 56 6.68 4.83 4.45
C CYS A 56 6.90 3.60 3.58
N TRP A 57 6.10 3.47 2.51
CA TRP A 57 6.29 2.44 1.49
C TRP A 57 7.53 2.72 0.65
N VAL A 58 8.42 1.74 0.54
CA VAL A 58 9.73 1.87 -0.13
C VAL A 58 9.90 0.78 -1.17
N ALA A 59 9.73 1.13 -2.44
CA ALA A 59 9.82 0.18 -3.55
C ALA A 59 11.25 -0.01 -4.07
N MET A 60 11.97 1.08 -4.30
CA MET A 60 13.29 1.06 -4.95
C MET A 60 14.36 1.84 -4.19
N SER A 61 13.98 2.75 -3.30
CA SER A 61 14.92 3.59 -2.55
C SER A 61 15.38 2.94 -1.24
N HIS A 62 15.80 1.66 -1.34
CA HIS A 62 16.42 0.93 -0.22
C HIS A 62 17.62 0.13 -0.71
N GLY A 63 18.53 -0.21 0.21
CA GLY A 63 19.68 -1.07 -0.02
C GLY A 63 19.35 -2.56 0.23
N LYS A 64 20.38 -3.30 0.61
CA LYS A 64 20.22 -4.72 0.98
C LYS A 64 19.45 -4.83 2.29
N THR A 65 18.61 -5.85 2.38
CA THR A 65 17.86 -6.19 3.60
C THR A 65 18.47 -7.41 4.29
N LYS A 66 18.37 -7.48 5.62
CA LYS A 66 18.63 -8.68 6.43
C LYS A 66 17.41 -9.61 6.53
N ALA A 67 16.31 -9.30 5.84
CA ALA A 67 15.14 -10.17 5.85
C ALA A 67 15.49 -11.57 5.32
N VAL A 68 14.98 -12.60 5.96
CA VAL A 68 15.13 -13.97 5.50
C VAL A 68 14.22 -14.21 4.30
N ILE A 69 14.80 -14.58 3.17
CA ILE A 69 14.08 -14.86 1.92
C ILE A 69 14.18 -16.37 1.65
N GLY A 70 13.05 -17.05 1.70
CA GLY A 70 12.97 -18.49 1.46
C GLY A 70 13.13 -18.87 -0.02
N LYS A 71 13.28 -20.17 -0.29
CA LYS A 71 13.37 -20.71 -1.66
C LYS A 71 12.11 -20.35 -2.46
N GLY A 72 12.27 -19.77 -3.64
CA GLY A 72 11.16 -19.34 -4.51
C GLY A 72 10.48 -18.03 -4.11
N GLN A 73 10.90 -17.41 -3.02
CA GLN A 73 10.44 -16.12 -2.56
C GLN A 73 11.33 -14.97 -3.04
N LYS A 74 10.80 -13.76 -2.94
CA LYS A 74 11.50 -12.49 -3.19
C LYS A 74 11.07 -11.45 -2.17
N LEU A 75 11.91 -10.48 -1.92
CA LEU A 75 11.51 -9.22 -1.33
C LEU A 75 10.56 -8.52 -2.31
N LEU A 76 9.33 -8.30 -1.92
CA LEU A 76 8.29 -7.65 -2.74
C LEU A 76 8.26 -6.15 -2.51
N ILE A 77 8.39 -5.72 -1.25
CA ILE A 77 8.36 -4.32 -0.85
C ILE A 77 8.94 -4.17 0.56
N VAL A 78 9.44 -3.00 0.88
CA VAL A 78 9.86 -2.59 2.22
C VAL A 78 8.93 -1.51 2.72
N ILE A 79 8.62 -1.52 4.01
CA ILE A 79 7.89 -0.45 4.70
C ILE A 79 8.80 0.04 5.82
N ALA A 80 9.36 1.23 5.64
CA ALA A 80 10.11 1.91 6.69
C ALA A 80 9.16 2.30 7.82
N LEU A 81 9.61 2.21 9.08
CA LEU A 81 8.78 2.58 10.22
C LEU A 81 9.62 3.20 11.36
N GLY A 82 9.00 4.08 12.12
CA GLY A 82 9.60 4.75 13.25
C GLY A 82 8.73 5.87 13.80
N TYR A 83 9.20 6.55 14.82
CA TYR A 83 8.57 7.76 15.32
C TYR A 83 9.06 8.95 14.50
N GLY A 84 8.19 9.54 13.70
CA GLY A 84 8.50 10.69 12.87
C GLY A 84 8.35 12.03 13.61
N GLU A 85 8.97 13.08 13.10
CA GLU A 85 8.84 14.44 13.64
C GLU A 85 7.43 15.03 13.43
N ASN A 86 6.68 14.53 12.48
CA ASN A 86 5.31 14.94 12.17
C ASN A 86 4.46 13.75 11.77
N GLN A 87 3.14 13.91 11.74
CA GLN A 87 2.20 12.85 11.39
C GLN A 87 1.97 12.69 9.88
N GLY A 88 2.82 13.29 9.07
CA GLY A 88 2.67 13.29 7.62
C GLY A 88 1.69 14.34 7.10
N VAL A 89 1.45 14.29 5.80
CA VAL A 89 0.55 15.22 5.11
C VAL A 89 -0.39 14.45 4.19
N ALA A 90 -1.63 14.94 4.05
CA ALA A 90 -2.57 14.36 3.12
C ALA A 90 -2.07 14.51 1.67
N HIS A 91 -2.17 13.46 0.87
CA HIS A 91 -1.90 13.52 -0.56
C HIS A 91 -3.11 14.07 -1.33
N LYS A 92 -2.88 14.52 -2.56
CA LYS A 92 -3.97 14.90 -3.46
C LYS A 92 -4.63 13.64 -4.02
N SER A 93 -5.92 13.47 -3.77
CA SER A 93 -6.71 12.35 -4.30
C SER A 93 -7.37 12.73 -5.63
N LYS A 94 -7.60 11.73 -6.47
CA LYS A 94 -8.48 11.83 -7.64
C LYS A 94 -9.94 11.87 -7.19
N ASP A 95 -10.80 12.39 -8.05
CA ASP A 95 -12.24 12.29 -7.84
C ASP A 95 -12.69 10.81 -7.91
N ILE A 96 -13.66 10.44 -7.07
CA ILE A 96 -14.18 9.07 -7.02
C ILE A 96 -14.67 8.63 -8.42
N SER A 97 -15.30 9.52 -9.18
CA SER A 97 -15.77 9.25 -10.55
C SER A 97 -14.66 8.88 -11.55
N GLU A 98 -13.41 9.24 -11.28
CA GLU A 98 -12.27 8.87 -12.11
C GLU A 98 -11.77 7.45 -11.86
N ILE A 99 -12.03 6.92 -10.65
CA ILE A 99 -11.48 5.66 -10.16
C ILE A 99 -12.56 4.63 -9.80
N SER A 100 -13.84 4.94 -10.05
CA SER A 100 -14.95 4.00 -9.82
C SER A 100 -16.04 4.06 -10.88
N ARG A 101 -16.83 2.98 -10.91
CA ARG A 101 -18.09 2.84 -11.65
C ARG A 101 -19.08 2.08 -10.77
N ALA A 102 -20.36 2.47 -10.78
CA ALA A 102 -21.41 1.76 -10.08
C ALA A 102 -22.68 1.74 -10.97
N ASP A 103 -23.34 0.60 -11.02
CA ASP A 103 -24.66 0.46 -11.64
C ASP A 103 -25.77 1.06 -10.76
N VAL A 104 -25.60 1.01 -9.44
CA VAL A 104 -26.45 1.60 -8.43
C VAL A 104 -25.59 2.27 -7.37
N GLU A 105 -25.90 3.52 -7.03
CA GLU A 105 -25.24 4.21 -5.92
C GLU A 105 -25.72 3.62 -4.59
N THR A 106 -24.77 3.25 -3.72
CA THR A 106 -25.03 2.74 -2.38
C THR A 106 -24.10 3.41 -1.37
N ASP A 107 -24.61 3.69 -0.17
CA ASP A 107 -23.82 4.35 0.89
C ASP A 107 -22.54 3.58 1.24
N TRP A 108 -22.62 2.26 1.29
CA TRP A 108 -21.46 1.44 1.65
C TRP A 108 -20.37 1.47 0.58
N PHE A 109 -20.75 1.48 -0.73
CA PHE A 109 -19.77 1.60 -1.81
C PHE A 109 -19.10 2.98 -1.80
N THR A 110 -19.89 4.04 -1.61
CA THR A 110 -19.38 5.41 -1.47
C THR A 110 -18.39 5.52 -0.32
N LYS A 111 -18.71 5.01 0.89
CA LYS A 111 -17.78 4.96 2.04
C LYS A 111 -16.51 4.17 1.73
N GLY A 112 -16.64 3.05 1.01
CA GLY A 112 -15.49 2.28 0.55
C GLY A 112 -14.59 3.10 -0.38
N MET A 113 -15.17 3.83 -1.31
CA MET A 113 -14.41 4.68 -2.26
C MET A 113 -13.80 5.91 -1.58
N GLU A 114 -14.47 6.53 -0.60
CA GLU A 114 -13.88 7.57 0.23
C GLU A 114 -12.62 7.07 0.95
N ALA A 115 -12.66 5.87 1.50
CA ALA A 115 -11.48 5.24 2.10
C ALA A 115 -10.38 4.93 1.06
N VAL A 116 -10.75 4.48 -0.15
CA VAL A 116 -9.79 4.28 -1.26
C VAL A 116 -9.06 5.56 -1.63
N CYS A 117 -9.73 6.71 -1.54
CA CYS A 117 -9.10 8.01 -1.78
C CYS A 117 -7.98 8.36 -0.76
N LEU A 118 -7.91 7.65 0.37
CA LEU A 118 -6.83 7.79 1.36
C LEU A 118 -5.67 6.81 1.12
N ALA A 119 -5.84 5.84 0.22
CA ALA A 119 -4.84 4.80 -0.03
C ALA A 119 -3.56 5.39 -0.64
N PRO A 120 -2.38 5.15 -0.02
CA PRO A 120 -1.12 5.56 -0.62
C PRO A 120 -0.83 4.74 -1.88
N THR A 121 -0.22 5.38 -2.88
CA THR A 121 0.20 4.72 -4.12
C THR A 121 1.58 5.19 -4.56
N ALA A 122 2.29 4.36 -5.31
CA ALA A 122 3.59 4.71 -5.86
C ALA A 122 3.48 6.02 -6.68
N VAL A 123 4.32 7.01 -6.35
CA VAL A 123 4.34 8.35 -6.95
C VAL A 123 2.94 9.01 -7.04
N ASN A 124 2.06 8.66 -6.12
CA ASN A 124 0.65 9.12 -6.09
C ASN A 124 -0.11 8.85 -7.41
N GLN A 125 0.17 7.73 -8.08
CA GLN A 125 -0.37 7.46 -9.41
C GLN A 125 -1.86 7.08 -9.42
N GLN A 126 -2.40 6.49 -8.36
CA GLN A 126 -3.81 6.12 -8.18
C GLN A 126 -4.39 5.42 -9.43
N LYS A 127 -3.65 4.43 -9.96
CA LYS A 127 -4.00 3.70 -11.20
C LYS A 127 -4.75 2.43 -10.88
N PHE A 128 -5.98 2.57 -10.47
CA PHE A 128 -6.92 1.46 -10.27
C PHE A 128 -8.33 1.88 -10.64
N MET A 129 -9.20 0.91 -10.83
CA MET A 129 -10.62 1.10 -11.10
C MET A 129 -11.42 0.12 -10.27
N PHE A 130 -12.36 0.61 -9.49
CA PHE A 130 -13.35 -0.15 -8.75
C PHE A 130 -14.67 -0.15 -9.51
N GLU A 131 -15.36 -1.28 -9.55
CA GLU A 131 -16.62 -1.43 -10.24
C GLU A 131 -17.61 -2.19 -9.36
N LEU A 132 -18.73 -1.55 -9.05
CA LEU A 132 -19.88 -2.18 -8.40
C LEU A 132 -20.87 -2.57 -9.49
N LYS A 133 -21.17 -3.86 -9.55
CA LYS A 133 -22.17 -4.40 -10.48
C LYS A 133 -22.87 -5.59 -9.82
N ASP A 134 -24.19 -5.62 -9.89
CA ASP A 134 -25.00 -6.71 -9.31
C ASP A 134 -24.59 -7.01 -7.85
N GLU A 135 -24.43 -5.98 -7.01
CA GLU A 135 -23.97 -6.05 -5.62
C GLU A 135 -22.56 -6.62 -5.41
N MET A 136 -21.83 -6.87 -6.49
CA MET A 136 -20.44 -7.35 -6.45
C MET A 136 -19.46 -6.25 -6.78
N VAL A 137 -18.42 -6.12 -5.93
CA VAL A 137 -17.32 -5.20 -6.19
C VAL A 137 -16.16 -5.95 -6.82
N THR A 138 -15.67 -5.43 -7.92
CA THR A 138 -14.41 -5.84 -8.53
C THR A 138 -13.45 -4.67 -8.55
N ALA A 139 -12.14 -4.95 -8.46
CA ALA A 139 -11.12 -3.92 -8.56
C ALA A 139 -9.96 -4.43 -9.43
N LYS A 140 -9.47 -3.57 -10.32
CA LYS A 140 -8.39 -3.89 -11.26
C LYS A 140 -7.44 -2.72 -11.42
N ALA A 141 -6.18 -3.02 -11.74
CA ALA A 141 -5.18 -2.04 -12.10
C ALA A 141 -4.51 -2.41 -13.43
N PRO A 142 -4.08 -1.43 -14.25
CA PRO A 142 -3.31 -1.69 -15.45
C PRO A 142 -1.92 -2.24 -15.09
N ARG A 143 -1.21 -2.79 -16.06
CA ARG A 143 0.20 -3.15 -15.88
C ARG A 143 1.04 -1.89 -15.67
N GLY A 144 1.96 -1.93 -14.71
CA GLY A 144 2.84 -0.80 -14.40
C GLY A 144 3.68 -1.05 -13.15
N ILE A 145 4.53 -0.09 -12.84
CA ILE A 145 5.40 -0.14 -11.65
C ILE A 145 4.52 -0.03 -10.41
N CYS A 146 4.64 -1.00 -9.50
CA CYS A 146 3.91 -1.08 -8.23
C CYS A 146 2.38 -1.14 -8.32
N THR A 147 1.76 -1.10 -9.51
CA THR A 147 0.30 -1.03 -9.66
C THR A 147 -0.46 -2.18 -9.00
N LYS A 148 0.14 -3.38 -8.91
CA LYS A 148 -0.46 -4.51 -8.18
C LYS A 148 -0.38 -4.32 -6.65
N ILE A 149 0.71 -3.75 -6.14
CA ILE A 149 0.84 -3.41 -4.72
C ILE A 149 -0.17 -2.31 -4.39
N ASP A 150 -0.21 -1.24 -5.18
CA ASP A 150 -1.17 -0.15 -5.02
C ASP A 150 -2.63 -0.65 -5.03
N LEU A 151 -2.96 -1.60 -5.91
CA LEU A 151 -4.28 -2.23 -5.94
C LEU A 151 -4.59 -2.98 -4.65
N GLY A 152 -3.62 -3.71 -4.11
CA GLY A 152 -3.77 -4.41 -2.84
C GLY A 152 -4.03 -3.46 -1.68
N ILE A 153 -3.27 -2.36 -1.62
CA ILE A 153 -3.46 -1.27 -0.65
C ILE A 153 -4.88 -0.71 -0.77
N ALA A 154 -5.29 -0.31 -1.98
CA ALA A 154 -6.61 0.26 -2.23
C ALA A 154 -7.76 -0.70 -1.88
N LYS A 155 -7.61 -2.01 -2.15
CA LYS A 155 -8.59 -3.04 -1.74
C LYS A 155 -8.74 -3.12 -0.22
N TYR A 156 -7.64 -3.04 0.53
CA TYR A 156 -7.73 -3.05 1.98
C TYR A 156 -8.46 -1.81 2.51
N HIS A 157 -8.15 -0.63 1.98
CA HIS A 157 -8.88 0.61 2.31
C HIS A 157 -10.37 0.50 2.02
N PHE A 158 -10.72 -0.01 0.83
CA PHE A 158 -12.12 -0.22 0.46
C PHE A 158 -12.85 -1.11 1.48
N GLU A 159 -12.27 -2.27 1.81
CA GLU A 159 -12.89 -3.20 2.75
C GLU A 159 -12.98 -2.62 4.17
N ALA A 160 -11.98 -1.86 4.60
CA ALA A 160 -11.99 -1.19 5.90
C ALA A 160 -13.07 -0.09 5.98
N GLY A 161 -13.25 0.70 4.91
CA GLY A 161 -14.23 1.78 4.87
C GLY A 161 -15.66 1.31 4.63
N SER A 162 -15.85 0.33 3.76
CA SER A 162 -17.19 -0.17 3.39
C SER A 162 -17.73 -1.26 4.33
N GLY A 163 -16.85 -1.98 5.01
CA GLY A 163 -17.19 -3.23 5.70
C GLY A 163 -17.48 -4.43 4.78
N HIS A 164 -17.34 -4.26 3.45
CA HIS A 164 -17.65 -5.28 2.44
C HIS A 164 -16.38 -5.85 1.83
N LYS A 165 -16.36 -7.17 1.60
CA LYS A 165 -15.25 -7.85 0.94
C LYS A 165 -15.28 -7.68 -0.56
N ILE A 166 -14.11 -7.59 -1.18
CA ILE A 166 -13.97 -7.57 -2.64
C ILE A 166 -13.83 -9.00 -3.14
N PHE A 167 -14.73 -9.40 -4.04
CA PHE A 167 -14.63 -10.68 -4.72
C PHE A 167 -13.50 -10.62 -5.76
N THR A 168 -12.46 -11.39 -5.52
CA THR A 168 -11.43 -11.68 -6.54
C THR A 168 -11.94 -12.84 -7.39
N LYS A 169 -12.12 -12.61 -8.69
CA LYS A 169 -12.30 -13.69 -9.67
C LYS A 169 -10.96 -14.33 -10.00
#